data_5edb9f37d794bce9575e1f1786a5e533
#
_entry.id   5edb9f37d794bce9575e1f1786a5e533
#
_cell.length_a   1.000
_cell.length_b   1.000
_cell.length_c   1.000
_cell.angle_alpha   90.00
_cell.angle_beta   90.00
_cell.angle_gamma   90.00
#
_symmetry.space_group_name_H-M   'P 1'
#
loop_
_entity.id
_entity.type
_entity.pdbx_description
1 polymer ?
#
loop_
_entity_poly.entity_id
_entity_poly.type
_entity_poly.pdbx_seq_one_letter_code
_entity_poly.pdbx_strand_id
1 'polypeptide(L)'
;MWRVWPRQIASDLRARGLHIKWWLRGTIGHDSDPLLSSYELLELIEHLPEESATKTAMRRGGWTTLQSMIAETFNETARFRASFHGRCGAGYEPPEMTDPAVLAEQAKAEAAHAIDREEVEAELFRGF
;
A
#
# COMPACT_ATOMS: atom_id res chain seq x y z
N MET A 1 12.12 -9.21 3.00
CA MET A 1 11.80 -7.82 3.36
C MET A 1 12.93 -6.85 2.99
N TRP A 2 14.15 -6.98 3.52
CA TRP A 2 15.30 -6.12 3.15
C TRP A 2 15.56 -6.01 1.64
N ARG A 3 15.47 -7.10 0.90
CA ARG A 3 15.72 -7.10 -0.55
C ARG A 3 14.70 -6.28 -1.36
N VAL A 4 13.52 -6.05 -0.81
CA VAL A 4 12.44 -5.36 -1.51
C VAL A 4 12.45 -3.85 -1.23
N TRP A 5 12.73 -3.42 0.01
CA TRP A 5 12.73 -2.01 0.42
C TRP A 5 14.00 -1.57 1.15
N PRO A 6 15.21 -1.79 0.58
CA PRO A 6 16.45 -1.52 1.29
C PRO A 6 16.66 -0.04 1.62
N ARG A 7 16.25 0.85 0.73
CA ARG A 7 16.40 2.30 0.91
C ARG A 7 15.48 2.85 1.98
N GLN A 8 14.24 2.37 2.01
CA GLN A 8 13.22 2.79 2.98
C GLN A 8 13.60 2.33 4.39
N ILE A 9 13.99 1.06 4.54
CA ILE A 9 14.47 0.52 5.81
C ILE A 9 15.70 1.28 6.30
N ALA A 10 16.67 1.57 5.43
CA ALA A 10 17.84 2.36 5.78
C ALA A 10 17.50 3.80 6.20
N SER A 11 16.48 4.41 5.57
CA SER A 11 15.96 5.73 5.94
C SER A 11 15.35 5.72 7.34
N ASP A 12 14.47 4.76 7.61
CA ASP A 12 13.78 4.63 8.90
C ASP A 12 14.74 4.32 10.06
N LEU A 13 15.76 3.48 9.81
CA LEU A 13 16.81 3.22 10.78
C LEU A 13 17.62 4.49 11.08
N ARG A 14 17.98 5.23 10.03
CA ARG A 14 18.74 6.49 10.20
C ARG A 14 17.97 7.53 11.00
N ALA A 15 16.67 7.64 10.78
CA ALA A 15 15.80 8.54 11.56
C ALA A 15 15.79 8.20 13.06
N ARG A 16 16.13 6.95 13.43
CA ARG A 16 16.27 6.48 14.82
C ARG A 16 17.71 6.46 15.33
N GLY A 17 18.66 7.05 14.58
CA GLY A 17 20.07 7.05 14.94
C GLY A 17 20.79 5.72 14.71
N LEU A 18 20.14 4.76 14.05
CA LEU A 18 20.70 3.45 13.74
C LEU A 18 21.24 3.41 12.32
N HIS A 19 22.35 2.71 12.12
CA HIS A 19 22.91 2.49 10.78
C HIS A 19 22.77 1.04 10.35
N ILE A 20 22.27 0.83 9.14
CA ILE A 20 22.14 -0.51 8.55
C ILE A 20 23.47 -1.26 8.49
N LYS A 21 24.61 -0.53 8.41
CA LYS A 21 25.95 -1.11 8.49
C LYS A 21 26.17 -1.93 9.75
N TRP A 22 25.48 -1.63 10.86
CA TRP A 22 25.61 -2.37 12.12
C TRP A 22 25.02 -3.78 12.01
N TRP A 23 23.92 -3.95 11.26
CA TRP A 23 23.39 -5.26 10.91
C TRP A 23 24.31 -6.01 9.95
N LEU A 24 24.84 -5.34 8.92
CA LEU A 24 25.74 -5.92 7.93
C LEU A 24 27.09 -6.33 8.55
N ARG A 25 27.64 -5.57 9.49
CA ARG A 25 28.89 -5.85 10.18
C ARG A 25 28.79 -6.97 11.20
N GLY A 26 27.61 -7.28 11.73
CA GLY A 26 27.40 -8.42 12.63
C GLY A 26 27.82 -9.77 12.03
N THR A 27 28.06 -9.80 10.73
CA THR A 27 28.59 -10.96 9.99
C THR A 27 30.12 -10.96 9.91
N ILE A 28 30.84 -9.87 10.26
CA ILE A 28 32.27 -9.66 9.92
C ILE A 28 33.12 -9.25 11.15
N GLY A 29 32.64 -9.43 12.36
CA GLY A 29 33.46 -9.36 13.58
C GLY A 29 34.37 -8.12 13.75
N HIS A 30 33.81 -7.00 14.20
CA HIS A 30 34.56 -5.89 14.80
C HIS A 30 33.98 -5.54 16.17
N ASP A 31 34.79 -5.66 17.21
CA ASP A 31 34.44 -5.67 18.65
C ASP A 31 33.98 -4.34 19.25
N SER A 32 33.75 -3.30 18.50
CA SER A 32 33.54 -1.96 19.08
C SER A 32 32.24 -1.23 18.74
N ASP A 33 31.40 -1.76 17.84
CA ASP A 33 30.11 -1.14 17.49
C ASP A 33 28.94 -2.01 17.96
N PRO A 34 27.83 -1.43 18.47
CA PRO A 34 26.64 -2.20 18.79
C PRO A 34 26.14 -2.93 17.55
N LEU A 35 26.16 -4.24 17.60
CA LEU A 35 25.73 -5.12 16.52
C LEU A 35 24.22 -5.22 16.55
N LEU A 36 23.56 -4.88 15.45
CA LEU A 36 22.14 -5.10 15.27
C LEU A 36 21.94 -6.53 14.74
N SER A 37 21.30 -7.39 15.53
CA SER A 37 20.97 -8.75 15.10
C SER A 37 19.83 -8.72 14.08
N SER A 38 19.69 -9.81 13.30
CA SER A 38 18.56 -9.94 12.36
C SER A 38 17.21 -9.96 13.06
N TYR A 39 17.16 -10.47 14.28
CA TYR A 39 15.95 -10.48 15.09
C TYR A 39 15.56 -9.06 15.53
N GLU A 40 16.49 -8.30 16.08
CA GLU A 40 16.27 -6.89 16.46
C GLU A 40 15.89 -6.02 15.26
N LEU A 41 16.50 -6.28 14.10
CA LEU A 41 16.13 -5.58 12.88
C LEU A 41 14.68 -5.88 12.47
N LEU A 42 14.24 -7.13 12.58
CA LEU A 42 12.86 -7.51 12.29
C LEU A 42 11.88 -6.86 13.26
N GLU A 43 12.15 -6.92 14.56
CA GLU A 43 11.33 -6.24 15.58
C GLU A 43 11.24 -4.73 15.33
N LEU A 44 12.37 -4.09 15.01
CA LEU A 44 12.38 -2.67 14.68
C LEU A 44 11.51 -2.34 13.46
N ILE A 45 11.53 -3.18 12.43
CA ILE A 45 10.69 -3.00 11.23
C ILE A 45 9.21 -3.25 11.55
N GLU A 46 8.91 -4.24 12.37
CA GLU A 46 7.54 -4.59 12.74
C GLU A 46 6.87 -3.47 13.55
N HIS A 47 7.64 -2.85 14.45
CA HIS A 47 7.20 -1.74 15.29
C HIS A 47 7.45 -0.34 14.71
N LEU A 48 7.71 -0.23 13.40
CA LEU A 48 7.76 1.06 12.73
C LEU A 48 6.39 1.76 12.76
N PRO A 49 6.35 3.10 12.93
CA PRO A 49 5.13 3.88 12.77
C PRO A 49 4.50 3.68 11.39
N GLU A 50 3.19 3.85 11.31
CA GLU A 50 2.44 3.74 10.05
C GLU A 50 2.92 4.74 8.98
N GLU A 51 3.43 5.90 9.39
CA GLU A 51 3.97 6.95 8.52
C GLU A 51 5.42 6.71 8.08
N SER A 52 6.06 5.65 8.56
CA SER A 52 7.44 5.32 8.17
C SER A 52 7.58 5.07 6.68
N ALA A 53 8.76 5.35 6.13
CA ALA A 53 9.05 5.15 4.72
C ALA A 53 8.85 3.69 4.29
N THR A 54 9.21 2.74 5.17
CA THR A 54 9.02 1.29 4.94
C THR A 54 7.54 0.92 4.91
N LYS A 55 6.74 1.31 5.92
CA LYS A 55 5.31 1.00 5.97
C LYS A 55 4.56 1.66 4.81
N THR A 56 4.91 2.90 4.46
CA THR A 56 4.35 3.61 3.30
C THR A 56 4.65 2.88 1.99
N ALA A 57 5.90 2.42 1.79
CA ALA A 57 6.27 1.65 0.61
C ALA A 57 5.55 0.28 0.54
N MET A 58 5.35 -0.38 1.70
CA MET A 58 4.61 -1.64 1.79
C MET A 58 3.14 -1.48 1.37
N ARG A 59 2.50 -0.37 1.73
CA ARG A 59 1.11 -0.06 1.32
C ARG A 59 0.96 0.28 -0.17
N ARG A 60 2.06 0.49 -0.89
CA ARG A 60 2.03 0.82 -2.34
C ARG A 60 1.16 2.03 -2.68
N GLY A 61 1.12 3.02 -1.81
CA GLY A 61 0.27 4.21 -1.96
C GLY A 61 -1.15 4.05 -1.41
N GLY A 62 -1.47 2.90 -0.81
CA GLY A 62 -2.74 2.69 -0.12
C GLY A 62 -2.87 3.50 1.18
N TRP A 63 -4.08 3.56 1.70
CA TRP A 63 -4.40 4.30 2.92
C TRP A 63 -3.78 3.67 4.18
N THR A 64 -3.54 4.50 5.18
CA THR A 64 -3.28 4.05 6.54
C THR A 64 -4.56 3.48 7.15
N THR A 65 -4.43 2.70 8.22
CA THR A 65 -5.58 2.17 8.97
C THR A 65 -6.56 3.27 9.38
N LEU A 66 -6.04 4.42 9.83
CA LEU A 66 -6.88 5.56 10.20
C LEU A 66 -7.63 6.15 9.00
N GLN A 67 -6.95 6.32 7.86
CA GLN A 67 -7.60 6.81 6.63
C GLN A 67 -8.69 5.85 6.15
N SER A 68 -8.47 4.55 6.19
CA SER A 68 -9.47 3.54 5.85
C SER A 68 -10.70 3.63 6.76
N MET A 69 -10.50 3.75 8.08
CA MET A 69 -11.60 3.90 9.03
C MET A 69 -12.41 5.19 8.79
N ILE A 70 -11.74 6.30 8.50
CA ILE A 70 -12.41 7.57 8.17
C ILE A 70 -13.23 7.43 6.89
N ALA A 71 -12.65 6.84 5.83
CA ALA A 71 -13.33 6.62 4.57
C ALA A 71 -14.54 5.70 4.72
N GLU A 72 -14.43 4.63 5.49
CA GLU A 72 -15.53 3.71 5.78
C GLU A 72 -16.68 4.42 6.51
N THR A 73 -16.37 5.20 7.56
CA THR A 73 -17.36 6.01 8.27
C THR A 73 -18.03 7.03 7.35
N PHE A 74 -17.26 7.67 6.46
CA PHE A 74 -17.79 8.58 5.46
C PHE A 74 -18.74 7.85 4.50
N ASN A 75 -18.34 6.73 3.96
CA ASN A 75 -19.10 5.92 3.02
C ASN A 75 -20.42 5.43 3.64
N GLU A 76 -20.38 4.95 4.89
CA GLU A 76 -21.59 4.56 5.63
C GLU A 76 -22.55 5.74 5.81
N THR A 77 -22.04 6.90 6.20
CA THR A 77 -22.82 8.11 6.35
C THR A 77 -23.45 8.56 5.03
N ALA A 78 -22.69 8.47 3.93
CA ALA A 78 -23.16 8.80 2.59
C ALA A 78 -24.27 7.85 2.12
N ARG A 79 -24.10 6.53 2.34
CA ARG A 79 -25.13 5.51 2.05
C ARG A 79 -26.40 5.72 2.89
N PHE A 80 -26.23 6.04 4.18
CA PHE A 80 -27.38 6.36 5.04
C PHE A 80 -28.16 7.57 4.51
N ARG A 81 -27.47 8.66 4.15
CA ARG A 81 -28.10 9.84 3.53
C ARG A 81 -28.80 9.49 2.21
N ALA A 82 -28.16 8.70 1.35
CA ALA A 82 -28.75 8.24 0.09
C ALA A 82 -30.05 7.45 0.32
N SER A 83 -30.06 6.56 1.31
CA SER A 83 -31.26 5.78 1.66
C SER A 83 -32.41 6.67 2.14
N PHE A 84 -32.10 7.74 2.88
CA PHE A 84 -33.12 8.73 3.32
C PHE A 84 -33.66 9.52 2.14
N HIS A 85 -32.79 10.07 1.29
CA HIS A 85 -33.20 10.83 0.11
C HIS A 85 -33.94 9.97 -0.93
N GLY A 86 -33.52 8.72 -1.11
CA GLY A 86 -34.23 7.76 -1.98
C GLY A 86 -35.70 7.54 -1.56
N ARG A 87 -35.98 7.49 -0.24
CA ARG A 87 -37.35 7.40 0.28
C ARG A 87 -38.17 8.65 -0.01
N CYS A 88 -37.53 9.80 -0.18
CA CYS A 88 -38.19 11.07 -0.52
C CYS A 88 -38.31 11.31 -2.04
N GLY A 89 -37.95 10.31 -2.87
CA GLY A 89 -38.04 10.40 -4.34
C GLY A 89 -36.94 11.26 -4.99
N ALA A 90 -35.95 11.74 -4.24
CA ALA A 90 -34.78 12.45 -4.77
C ALA A 90 -33.69 11.44 -5.15
N GLY A 91 -33.34 11.36 -6.42
CA GLY A 91 -32.20 10.60 -6.88
C GLY A 91 -30.91 11.22 -6.35
N TYR A 92 -30.31 10.60 -5.33
CA TYR A 92 -29.01 11.01 -4.78
C TYR A 92 -28.06 9.84 -4.88
N GLU A 93 -27.01 10.01 -5.65
CA GLU A 93 -25.90 9.06 -5.74
C GLU A 93 -24.82 9.47 -4.74
N PRO A 94 -24.52 8.64 -3.72
CA PRO A 94 -23.57 9.01 -2.69
C PRO A 94 -22.15 8.98 -3.25
N PRO A 95 -21.32 10.00 -2.97
CA PRO A 95 -19.90 9.92 -3.27
C PRO A 95 -19.27 8.79 -2.45
N GLU A 96 -18.47 7.94 -3.09
CA GLU A 96 -17.75 6.85 -2.45
C GLU A 96 -16.24 7.15 -2.42
N MET A 97 -15.66 7.06 -1.24
CA MET A 97 -14.21 7.12 -1.06
C MET A 97 -13.62 5.72 -1.21
N THR A 98 -12.74 5.55 -2.17
CA THR A 98 -12.08 4.27 -2.46
C THR A 98 -10.57 4.41 -2.28
N ASP A 99 -9.92 3.41 -1.69
CA ASP A 99 -8.47 3.38 -1.50
C ASP A 99 -7.75 3.52 -2.86
N PRO A 100 -6.79 4.46 -2.99
CA PRO A 100 -6.02 4.63 -4.21
C PRO A 100 -5.29 3.38 -4.69
N ALA A 101 -4.87 2.51 -3.77
CA ALA A 101 -4.24 1.23 -4.13
C ALA A 101 -5.24 0.28 -4.81
N VAL A 102 -6.49 0.24 -4.34
CA VAL A 102 -7.58 -0.54 -4.96
C VAL A 102 -7.90 0.01 -6.34
N LEU A 103 -8.03 1.34 -6.48
CA LEU A 103 -8.26 1.98 -7.78
C LEU A 103 -7.13 1.69 -8.77
N ALA A 104 -5.88 1.71 -8.32
CA ALA A 104 -4.73 1.39 -9.16
C ALA A 104 -4.72 -0.08 -9.61
N GLU A 105 -5.11 -1.02 -8.76
CA GLU A 105 -5.22 -2.43 -9.12
C GLU A 105 -6.41 -2.67 -10.08
N GLN A 106 -7.53 -2.02 -9.86
CA GLN A 106 -8.69 -2.08 -10.79
C GLN A 106 -8.31 -1.53 -12.17
N ALA A 107 -7.66 -0.38 -12.23
CA ALA A 107 -7.19 0.20 -13.49
C ALA A 107 -6.20 -0.72 -14.25
N LYS A 108 -5.33 -1.42 -13.53
CA LYS A 108 -4.43 -2.41 -14.14
C LYS A 108 -5.19 -3.63 -14.67
N ALA A 109 -6.16 -4.13 -13.90
CA ALA A 109 -6.98 -5.25 -14.33
C ALA A 109 -7.80 -4.90 -15.58
N GLU A 110 -8.40 -3.70 -15.62
CA GLU A 110 -9.13 -3.20 -16.78
C GLU A 110 -8.24 -3.04 -18.01
N ALA A 111 -7.02 -2.52 -17.83
CA ALA A 111 -6.04 -2.40 -18.91
C ALA A 111 -5.61 -3.77 -19.45
N ALA A 112 -5.40 -4.76 -18.58
CA ALA A 112 -5.09 -6.13 -18.99
C ALA A 112 -6.24 -6.76 -19.79
N HIS A 113 -7.47 -6.62 -19.32
CA HIS A 113 -8.66 -7.10 -20.04
C HIS A 113 -8.92 -6.38 -21.38
N ALA A 114 -8.50 -5.12 -21.50
CA ALA A 114 -8.58 -4.40 -22.78
C ALA A 114 -7.60 -4.97 -23.80
N ILE A 115 -6.37 -5.29 -23.37
CA ILE A 115 -5.34 -5.93 -24.25
C ILE A 115 -5.81 -7.30 -24.69
N ASP A 116 -6.29 -8.15 -23.77
CA ASP A 116 -6.81 -9.49 -24.10
C ASP A 116 -7.95 -9.40 -25.12
N ARG A 117 -8.85 -8.43 -24.99
CA ARG A 117 -9.95 -8.23 -25.97
C ARG A 117 -9.43 -7.83 -27.34
N GLU A 118 -8.47 -6.91 -27.42
CA GLU A 118 -7.85 -6.51 -28.70
C GLU A 118 -7.14 -7.69 -29.37
N GLU A 119 -6.45 -8.55 -28.61
CA GLU A 119 -5.78 -9.73 -29.15
C GLU A 119 -6.78 -10.75 -29.71
N VAL A 120 -7.87 -11.02 -28.97
CA VAL A 120 -8.95 -11.93 -29.41
C VAL A 120 -9.65 -11.38 -30.64
N GLU A 121 -9.94 -10.07 -30.71
CA GLU A 121 -10.52 -9.45 -31.88
C GLU A 121 -9.56 -9.54 -33.10
N ALA A 122 -8.28 -9.27 -32.90
CA ALA A 122 -7.27 -9.38 -33.95
C ALA A 122 -7.11 -10.82 -34.47
N GLU A 123 -7.24 -11.84 -33.63
CA GLU A 123 -7.24 -13.25 -34.04
C GLU A 123 -8.49 -13.60 -34.84
N LEU A 124 -9.67 -13.16 -34.40
CA LEU A 124 -10.92 -13.40 -35.11
C LEU A 124 -10.92 -12.81 -36.53
N PHE A 125 -10.37 -11.60 -36.71
CA PHE A 125 -10.28 -10.96 -38.03
C PHE A 125 -9.13 -11.47 -38.91
N ARG A 126 -8.17 -12.22 -38.38
CA ARG A 126 -7.10 -12.87 -39.17
C ARG A 126 -7.58 -14.13 -39.88
N GLY A 127 -8.70 -14.69 -39.44
CA GLY A 127 -9.27 -15.95 -39.99
C GLY A 127 -10.26 -15.76 -41.16
N PHE A 128 -10.48 -14.53 -41.57
CA PHE A 128 -11.28 -14.11 -42.72
C PHE A 128 -10.42 -13.44 -43.79
#